data_2c425e648341f4cccb10c7beececf32e
#
_entry.id   2c425e648341f4cccb10c7beececf32e
#
_cell.length_a   1.000
_cell.length_b   1.000
_cell.length_c   1.000
_cell.angle_alpha   90.00
_cell.angle_beta   90.00
_cell.angle_gamma   90.00
#
_symmetry.space_group_name_H-M   'P 1'
#
loop_
_entity.id
_entity.type
_entity.pdbx_description
1 polymer ?
#
loop_
_entity_poly.entity_id
_entity_poly.type
_entity_poly.pdbx_seq_one_letter_code
_entity_poly.pdbx_strand_id
1 'polypeptide(L)'
;MRIKLLKKVTARLLILLSVFFISCNTRQKVKLGSGSAVRLSKDKELKLIGNRFFTLSTVVRVNQIETSRNKSDGTDESSVHSLEEARTFREANEKGWPGARITWALSWLALKDHRPNYMDLKKLVVSYHEKYGDEITFIPGGYFANMYNSRAQVNLDLHEGLQMVSEMVGRGYRPQSVIAGFLSPENLRYLAEEEGIHICQGNIWSQYAVDNGDGEGSISYPYYPSREHFCKPAQCKADLIDCINLDGWIVDFLTARFSGIGNGDIYSRQGVGPIETVLFPGTELGTKEMIATTAAHFDTGFALNKFAWVSWIWELCLVEGRKIYGYNGRNGMDGVAIWLSEMRRRWPEAKCITQGEFGMLWRSQFKNNDRLNYCFVMSGSGIRGSEPEMGIRWFMNKDFRLALLSNRKGQSSEKVIDFTRYDLKAKEPADPSGGQPIRNWSLMNRLNQKGTRAQDKPINIDELNENEKAIIKSRYPQFVKKF
;
A
#
# COMPACT_ATOMS: atom_id res chain seq x y z
N MET A 1 -47.25 11.93 7.66
CA MET A 1 -47.68 12.82 8.78
C MET A 1 -46.39 13.20 9.49
N ARG A 2 -45.83 14.30 9.14
CA ARG A 2 -45.82 15.55 9.90
C ARG A 2 -45.26 15.30 11.31
N ILE A 3 -44.24 15.95 11.86
CA ILE A 3 -44.04 17.38 11.87
C ILE A 3 -42.75 17.69 12.68
N LYS A 4 -41.88 18.56 12.23
CA LYS A 4 -41.49 19.88 12.77
C LYS A 4 -40.65 19.88 14.05
N LEU A 5 -39.47 20.42 13.99
CA LEU A 5 -39.05 21.83 14.06
C LEU A 5 -38.98 22.37 15.49
N LEU A 6 -37.82 22.88 15.89
CA LEU A 6 -37.53 24.23 16.43
C LEU A 6 -36.07 24.23 16.90
N LYS A 7 -35.17 24.96 16.35
CA LYS A 7 -34.84 26.40 16.37
C LYS A 7 -34.90 27.05 17.76
N LYS A 8 -33.73 27.53 18.21
CA LYS A 8 -33.37 28.92 18.63
C LYS A 8 -32.11 28.84 19.51
N VAL A 9 -30.98 29.43 19.14
CA VAL A 9 -30.57 30.84 19.13
C VAL A 9 -30.33 31.40 20.51
N THR A 10 -29.15 31.79 20.79
CA THR A 10 -28.57 33.10 21.13
C THR A 10 -27.21 32.89 21.80
N ALA A 11 -26.10 33.30 21.29
CA ALA A 11 -25.45 34.59 21.15
C ALA A 11 -25.27 35.37 22.46
N ARG A 12 -24.03 35.60 22.83
CA ARG A 12 -23.40 36.80 23.41
C ARG A 12 -21.98 36.44 23.85
N LEU A 13 -21.01 37.03 23.32
CA LEU A 13 -20.43 38.35 23.24
C LEU A 13 -19.29 38.54 24.26
N LEU A 14 -18.09 38.65 23.70
CA LEU A 14 -17.06 39.69 23.85
C LEU A 14 -16.20 39.75 25.13
N ILE A 15 -14.96 39.86 24.93
CA ILE A 15 -14.01 40.96 25.16
C ILE A 15 -12.68 40.49 25.79
N LEU A 16 -11.62 40.66 25.00
CA LEU A 16 -10.30 41.22 25.25
C LEU A 16 -9.47 40.72 26.46
N LEU A 17 -8.30 40.21 26.19
CA LEU A 17 -7.05 40.91 26.58
C LEU A 17 -5.83 40.30 25.86
N SER A 18 -5.20 41.14 25.08
CA SER A 18 -3.89 40.97 24.47
C SER A 18 -2.79 41.03 25.53
N VAL A 19 -1.96 40.02 25.62
CA VAL A 19 -0.63 40.16 26.21
C VAL A 19 0.38 39.56 25.25
N PHE A 20 1.18 40.43 24.68
CA PHE A 20 2.41 40.10 23.95
C PHE A 20 3.40 39.39 24.87
N PHE A 21 3.77 38.17 24.52
CA PHE A 21 5.05 37.64 24.93
C PHE A 21 5.86 37.26 23.68
N ILE A 22 6.82 38.11 23.37
CA ILE A 22 7.94 37.80 22.48
C ILE A 22 8.82 36.80 23.24
N SER A 23 8.78 35.54 22.85
CA SER A 23 9.78 34.58 23.26
C SER A 23 10.62 34.23 22.06
N CYS A 24 11.86 34.71 22.08
CA CYS A 24 12.92 34.34 21.18
C CYS A 24 13.26 32.85 21.42
N ASN A 25 12.82 31.98 20.54
CA ASN A 25 13.20 30.57 20.57
C ASN A 25 14.42 30.38 19.65
N THR A 26 15.60 30.38 20.25
CA THR A 26 16.81 29.88 19.64
C THR A 26 16.64 28.39 19.35
N ARG A 27 16.47 28.03 18.06
CA ARG A 27 16.49 26.65 17.58
C ARG A 27 17.89 26.05 17.84
N GLN A 28 18.05 25.29 18.89
CA GLN A 28 19.14 24.33 19.00
C GLN A 28 18.94 23.24 17.95
N LYS A 29 19.80 23.23 16.95
CA LYS A 29 19.96 22.07 16.05
C LYS A 29 20.48 20.91 16.88
N VAL A 30 19.58 19.98 17.24
CA VAL A 30 19.97 18.69 17.77
C VAL A 30 20.71 17.96 16.64
N LYS A 31 22.00 17.76 16.79
CA LYS A 31 22.76 16.84 15.97
C LYS A 31 22.19 15.44 16.22
N LEU A 32 21.46 14.92 15.25
CA LEU A 32 21.06 13.52 15.22
C LEU A 32 22.31 12.64 15.25
N GLY A 33 22.47 11.92 16.35
CA GLY A 33 23.48 10.88 16.47
C GLY A 33 23.22 9.82 15.40
N SER A 34 24.28 9.42 14.72
CA SER A 34 24.28 8.29 13.79
C SER A 34 23.73 7.06 14.50
N GLY A 35 22.48 6.69 14.19
CA GLY A 35 21.86 5.49 14.70
C GLY A 35 22.76 4.28 14.42
N SER A 36 22.93 3.44 15.43
CA SER A 36 23.70 2.20 15.34
C SER A 36 23.14 1.34 14.21
N ALA A 37 23.87 1.27 13.12
CA ALA A 37 23.63 0.31 12.06
C ALA A 37 23.62 -1.10 12.66
N VAL A 38 22.51 -1.80 12.58
CA VAL A 38 22.46 -3.23 12.83
C VAL A 38 23.56 -3.86 11.98
N ARG A 39 24.51 -4.54 12.62
CA ARG A 39 25.56 -5.28 11.93
C ARG A 39 24.90 -6.35 11.10
N LEU A 40 24.66 -6.02 9.82
CA LEU A 40 24.48 -7.04 8.79
C LEU A 40 25.75 -7.89 8.78
N SER A 41 25.58 -9.20 8.87
CA SER A 41 26.66 -10.16 8.70
C SER A 41 27.44 -9.83 7.42
N LYS A 42 28.71 -10.25 7.35
CA LYS A 42 29.61 -10.08 6.18
C LYS A 42 29.12 -10.82 4.93
N ASP A 43 27.82 -10.84 4.66
CA ASP A 43 27.23 -11.34 3.43
C ASP A 43 27.37 -10.26 2.35
N LYS A 44 27.61 -10.71 1.12
CA LYS A 44 27.71 -9.88 -0.08
C LYS A 44 26.64 -8.80 -0.03
N GLU A 45 27.06 -7.55 -0.19
CA GLU A 45 26.16 -6.39 -0.21
C GLU A 45 24.88 -6.70 -1.01
N LEU A 46 23.74 -6.69 -0.35
CA LEU A 46 22.46 -7.04 -0.98
C LEU A 46 22.13 -5.99 -2.05
N LYS A 47 21.88 -6.44 -3.28
CA LYS A 47 21.59 -5.58 -4.44
C LYS A 47 20.15 -5.78 -4.88
N LEU A 48 19.50 -4.71 -5.36
CA LEU A 48 18.16 -4.78 -5.93
C LEU A 48 18.17 -5.58 -7.23
N ILE A 49 19.01 -5.17 -8.17
CA ILE A 49 19.07 -5.78 -9.51
C ILE A 49 19.62 -7.20 -9.41
N GLY A 50 18.96 -8.11 -10.09
CA GLY A 50 19.30 -9.55 -10.12
C GLY A 50 18.70 -10.36 -8.97
N ASN A 51 17.84 -9.77 -8.14
CA ASN A 51 17.24 -10.46 -7.01
C ASN A 51 15.70 -10.36 -6.99
N ARG A 52 15.09 -11.29 -6.25
CA ARG A 52 13.66 -11.37 -5.97
C ARG A 52 13.42 -11.10 -4.50
N PHE A 53 12.42 -10.27 -4.22
CA PHE A 53 12.10 -9.86 -2.86
C PHE A 53 10.61 -10.06 -2.58
N PHE A 54 10.30 -10.30 -1.33
CA PHE A 54 8.95 -10.16 -0.84
C PHE A 54 8.95 -9.55 0.56
N THR A 55 7.91 -8.79 0.84
CA THR A 55 7.69 -8.13 2.11
C THR A 55 6.38 -8.60 2.71
N LEU A 56 6.41 -8.92 3.99
CA LEU A 56 5.27 -9.37 4.78
C LEU A 56 4.95 -8.30 5.80
N SER A 57 3.69 -7.91 5.90
CA SER A 57 3.28 -6.86 6.84
C SER A 57 1.97 -7.22 7.53
N THR A 58 1.77 -6.66 8.70
CA THR A 58 0.50 -6.75 9.43
C THR A 58 0.19 -5.45 10.16
N VAL A 59 -1.08 -5.27 10.49
CA VAL A 59 -1.59 -4.06 11.13
C VAL A 59 -2.26 -4.43 12.45
N VAL A 60 -1.92 -3.67 13.49
CA VAL A 60 -2.54 -3.71 14.80
C VAL A 60 -3.24 -2.37 15.04
N ARG A 61 -4.55 -2.40 15.17
CA ARG A 61 -5.38 -1.22 15.39
C ARG A 61 -6.50 -1.52 16.38
N VAL A 62 -7.22 -0.52 16.85
CA VAL A 62 -8.35 -0.69 17.76
C VAL A 62 -9.66 -0.70 17.00
N ASN A 63 -9.74 0.08 15.95
CA ASN A 63 -10.94 0.20 15.12
C ASN A 63 -10.56 0.17 13.64
N GLN A 64 -11.45 -0.32 12.80
CA GLN A 64 -11.24 -0.36 11.35
C GLN A 64 -10.90 1.01 10.78
N ILE A 65 -11.60 2.04 11.23
CA ILE A 65 -11.37 3.44 10.85
C ILE A 65 -11.05 4.24 12.10
N GLU A 66 -9.88 4.83 12.15
CA GLU A 66 -9.45 5.70 13.23
C GLU A 66 -9.26 7.12 12.69
N THR A 67 -10.10 8.06 13.15
CA THR A 67 -9.85 9.45 12.88
C THR A 67 -8.84 9.97 13.89
N SER A 68 -7.61 10.17 13.43
CA SER A 68 -6.55 10.67 14.28
C SER A 68 -6.43 9.85 15.58
N ARG A 69 -6.95 10.36 16.66
CA ARG A 69 -6.84 9.81 18.03
C ARG A 69 -8.15 9.26 18.58
N ASN A 70 -9.15 9.14 17.74
CA ASN A 70 -10.47 8.65 18.15
C ASN A 70 -10.92 7.52 17.23
N LYS A 71 -11.77 6.63 17.77
CA LYS A 71 -12.54 5.71 16.95
C LYS A 71 -13.47 6.52 16.04
N SER A 72 -13.57 6.07 14.79
CA SER A 72 -14.47 6.66 13.82
C SER A 72 -15.54 5.65 13.41
N ASP A 73 -15.88 5.65 12.14
CA ASP A 73 -16.74 4.63 11.56
C ASP A 73 -16.01 3.29 11.42
N GLY A 74 -16.76 2.22 11.23
CA GLY A 74 -16.23 0.89 11.05
C GLY A 74 -16.32 0.02 12.30
N THR A 75 -15.75 -1.17 12.19
CA THR A 75 -15.87 -2.23 13.19
C THR A 75 -14.85 -2.03 14.30
N ASP A 76 -15.26 -2.23 15.57
CA ASP A 76 -14.34 -2.35 16.70
C ASP A 76 -13.62 -3.71 16.60
N GLU A 77 -12.32 -3.66 16.36
CA GLU A 77 -11.47 -4.83 16.17
C GLU A 77 -10.71 -5.22 17.43
N SER A 78 -10.92 -4.54 18.54
CA SER A 78 -10.13 -4.71 19.75
C SER A 78 -10.19 -6.13 20.33
N SER A 79 -11.29 -6.85 20.11
CA SER A 79 -11.46 -8.24 20.60
C SER A 79 -10.69 -9.30 19.80
N VAL A 80 -10.19 -8.94 18.61
CA VAL A 80 -9.45 -9.84 17.71
C VAL A 80 -7.98 -9.43 17.52
N HIS A 81 -7.51 -8.49 18.32
CA HIS A 81 -6.09 -8.18 18.45
C HIS A 81 -5.55 -8.78 19.75
N SER A 82 -5.02 -9.99 19.66
CA SER A 82 -4.52 -10.73 20.80
C SER A 82 -3.18 -11.40 20.54
N LEU A 83 -2.58 -11.96 21.62
CA LEU A 83 -1.38 -12.78 21.51
C LEU A 83 -1.57 -14.00 20.61
N GLU A 84 -2.76 -14.60 20.63
CA GLU A 84 -3.06 -15.81 19.87
C GLU A 84 -3.07 -15.51 18.38
N GLU A 85 -3.73 -14.43 17.94
CA GLU A 85 -3.75 -14.01 16.55
C GLU A 85 -2.34 -13.66 16.06
N ALA A 86 -1.57 -12.93 16.85
CA ALA A 86 -0.21 -12.56 16.50
C ALA A 86 0.72 -13.78 16.39
N ARG A 87 0.57 -14.76 17.29
CA ARG A 87 1.32 -16.02 17.21
C ARG A 87 0.89 -16.84 16.00
N THR A 88 -0.40 -17.03 15.78
CA THR A 88 -0.93 -17.76 14.62
C THR A 88 -0.42 -17.17 13.32
N PHE A 89 -0.47 -15.83 13.19
CA PHE A 89 0.08 -15.14 12.02
C PHE A 89 1.58 -15.38 11.88
N ARG A 90 2.36 -15.18 12.95
CA ARG A 90 3.82 -15.36 12.92
C ARG A 90 4.21 -16.80 12.59
N GLU A 91 3.55 -17.79 13.22
CA GLU A 91 3.82 -19.21 13.03
C GLU A 91 3.54 -19.69 11.60
N ALA A 92 2.46 -19.21 10.98
CA ALA A 92 2.15 -19.51 9.59
C ALA A 92 3.26 -19.01 8.64
N ASN A 93 3.74 -17.79 8.87
CA ASN A 93 4.82 -17.22 8.09
C ASN A 93 6.13 -17.96 8.32
N GLU A 94 6.47 -18.29 9.56
CA GLU A 94 7.69 -19.05 9.90
C GLU A 94 7.66 -20.48 9.38
N LYS A 95 6.49 -21.16 9.42
CA LYS A 95 6.29 -22.49 8.84
C LYS A 95 6.54 -22.49 7.33
N GLY A 96 6.03 -21.48 6.64
CA GLY A 96 6.18 -21.36 5.19
C GLY A 96 7.58 -20.90 4.77
N TRP A 97 8.12 -19.93 5.47
CA TRP A 97 9.43 -19.35 5.21
C TRP A 97 10.21 -19.16 6.50
N PRO A 98 11.01 -20.13 6.92
CA PRO A 98 11.82 -20.01 8.14
C PRO A 98 12.73 -18.79 8.14
N GLY A 99 12.68 -18.01 9.20
CA GLY A 99 13.40 -16.74 9.30
C GLY A 99 12.74 -15.59 8.55
N ALA A 100 11.46 -15.71 8.18
CA ALA A 100 10.70 -14.60 7.61
C ALA A 100 10.74 -13.38 8.51
N ARG A 101 10.94 -12.20 7.93
CA ARG A 101 10.86 -10.92 8.64
C ARG A 101 9.57 -10.20 8.27
N ILE A 102 8.93 -9.62 9.28
CA ILE A 102 7.60 -9.02 9.18
C ILE A 102 7.70 -7.55 9.57
N THR A 103 6.93 -6.69 8.90
CA THR A 103 6.72 -5.31 9.31
C THR A 103 5.40 -5.22 10.08
N TRP A 104 5.47 -4.85 11.34
CA TRP A 104 4.34 -4.67 12.25
C TRP A 104 3.99 -3.20 12.34
N ALA A 105 2.82 -2.80 11.88
CA ALA A 105 2.35 -1.42 11.95
C ALA A 105 1.30 -1.27 13.06
N LEU A 106 1.53 -0.37 14.00
CA LEU A 106 0.60 -0.10 15.10
C LEU A 106 -0.05 1.26 14.91
N SER A 107 -1.37 1.32 15.11
CA SER A 107 -2.12 2.58 15.08
C SER A 107 -1.88 3.41 16.34
N TRP A 108 -2.25 4.70 16.29
CA TRP A 108 -2.13 5.59 17.43
C TRP A 108 -2.94 5.09 18.63
N LEU A 109 -4.18 4.62 18.39
CA LEU A 109 -5.02 4.06 19.46
C LEU A 109 -4.42 2.76 20.03
N ALA A 110 -3.91 1.86 19.20
CA ALA A 110 -3.27 0.63 19.67
C ALA A 110 -2.01 0.90 20.50
N LEU A 111 -1.21 1.89 20.13
CA LEU A 111 -0.03 2.30 20.89
C LEU A 111 -0.39 2.84 22.27
N LYS A 112 -1.48 3.63 22.37
CA LYS A 112 -1.97 4.19 23.63
C LYS A 112 -2.82 3.24 24.47
N ASP A 113 -3.24 2.11 23.92
CA ASP A 113 -4.10 1.17 24.63
C ASP A 113 -3.37 0.44 25.76
N HIS A 114 -3.94 0.52 26.95
CA HIS A 114 -3.40 -0.13 28.17
C HIS A 114 -4.14 -1.40 28.57
N ARG A 115 -5.11 -1.86 27.76
CA ARG A 115 -5.76 -3.15 28.02
C ARG A 115 -4.74 -4.28 27.96
N PRO A 116 -4.92 -5.34 28.78
CA PRO A 116 -3.94 -6.44 28.87
C PRO A 116 -3.55 -7.04 27.50
N ASN A 117 -4.54 -7.27 26.62
CA ASN A 117 -4.29 -7.82 25.29
C ASN A 117 -3.34 -6.95 24.46
N TYR A 118 -3.51 -5.61 24.45
CA TYR A 118 -2.61 -4.71 23.71
C TYR A 118 -1.25 -4.57 24.37
N MET A 119 -1.20 -4.56 25.72
CA MET A 119 0.08 -4.50 26.44
C MET A 119 0.93 -5.74 26.16
N ASP A 120 0.32 -6.91 26.18
CA ASP A 120 1.01 -8.16 25.93
C ASP A 120 1.36 -8.33 24.45
N LEU A 121 0.48 -7.91 23.54
CA LEU A 121 0.75 -7.89 22.10
C LEU A 121 1.95 -7.00 21.77
N LYS A 122 2.03 -5.80 22.35
CA LYS A 122 3.18 -4.89 22.16
C LYS A 122 4.49 -5.54 22.64
N LYS A 123 4.51 -6.18 23.80
CA LYS A 123 5.69 -6.91 24.30
C LYS A 123 6.07 -8.07 23.36
N LEU A 124 5.08 -8.82 22.86
CA LEU A 124 5.32 -9.92 21.94
C LEU A 124 5.95 -9.42 20.62
N VAL A 125 5.42 -8.35 20.05
CA VAL A 125 5.95 -7.76 18.80
C VAL A 125 7.39 -7.26 18.99
N VAL A 126 7.69 -6.62 20.13
CA VAL A 126 9.08 -6.24 20.49
C VAL A 126 9.98 -7.47 20.58
N SER A 127 9.50 -8.57 21.19
CA SER A 127 10.28 -9.81 21.23
C SER A 127 10.55 -10.42 19.84
N TYR A 128 9.64 -10.24 18.90
CA TYR A 128 9.84 -10.65 17.52
C TYR A 128 10.86 -9.77 16.79
N HIS A 129 10.86 -8.46 17.05
CA HIS A 129 11.92 -7.58 16.57
C HIS A 129 13.30 -8.06 17.06
N GLU A 130 13.44 -8.35 18.35
CA GLU A 130 14.70 -8.83 18.94
C GLU A 130 15.14 -10.18 18.38
N LYS A 131 14.19 -11.11 18.19
CA LYS A 131 14.47 -12.50 17.78
C LYS A 131 14.68 -12.66 16.28
N TYR A 132 13.85 -12.00 15.46
CA TYR A 132 13.79 -12.25 14.01
C TYR A 132 14.25 -11.04 13.17
N GLY A 133 14.43 -9.88 13.79
CA GLY A 133 14.71 -8.64 13.08
C GLY A 133 13.48 -8.06 12.38
N ASP A 134 12.29 -8.33 12.90
CA ASP A 134 11.04 -7.73 12.40
C ASP A 134 11.11 -6.20 12.54
N GLU A 135 10.55 -5.48 11.59
CA GLU A 135 10.38 -4.04 11.68
C GLU A 135 9.09 -3.72 12.45
N ILE A 136 9.14 -2.71 13.31
CA ILE A 136 7.96 -2.18 13.99
C ILE A 136 7.78 -0.74 13.55
N THR A 137 6.58 -0.38 13.10
CA THR A 137 6.30 0.95 12.59
C THR A 137 4.92 1.46 13.00
N PHE A 138 4.58 2.63 12.51
CA PHE A 138 3.33 3.33 12.76
C PHE A 138 2.41 3.27 11.54
N ILE A 139 1.09 3.24 11.80
CA ILE A 139 0.04 3.42 10.80
C ILE A 139 -0.90 4.54 11.21
N PRO A 140 -0.93 5.68 10.49
CA PRO A 140 -1.86 6.76 10.78
C PRO A 140 -3.29 6.41 10.33
N GLY A 141 -4.27 6.69 11.19
CA GLY A 141 -5.69 6.64 10.86
C GLY A 141 -6.24 5.28 10.41
N GLY A 142 -5.55 4.18 10.69
CA GLY A 142 -5.98 2.83 10.28
C GLY A 142 -6.14 2.69 8.75
N TYR A 143 -5.21 3.22 7.95
CA TYR A 143 -5.18 3.41 6.49
C TYR A 143 -5.91 4.66 5.94
N PHE A 144 -6.76 5.32 6.71
CA PHE A 144 -7.66 6.34 6.18
C PHE A 144 -7.29 7.76 6.63
N ALA A 145 -6.02 8.00 6.96
CA ALA A 145 -5.56 9.23 7.58
C ALA A 145 -6.08 10.49 6.88
N ASN A 146 -5.78 10.68 5.60
CA ASN A 146 -6.15 11.89 4.88
C ASN A 146 -7.62 11.96 4.44
N MET A 147 -8.36 10.85 4.52
CA MET A 147 -9.80 10.87 4.25
C MET A 147 -10.58 11.58 5.37
N TYR A 148 -10.10 11.46 6.58
CA TYR A 148 -10.82 11.92 7.80
C TYR A 148 -10.12 13.05 8.53
N ASN A 149 -8.82 13.27 8.33
CA ASN A 149 -8.01 14.22 9.08
C ASN A 149 -7.35 15.23 8.15
N SER A 150 -7.16 16.45 8.67
CA SER A 150 -6.35 17.46 7.98
C SER A 150 -4.90 17.00 7.87
N ARG A 151 -4.18 17.50 6.86
CA ARG A 151 -2.75 17.23 6.67
C ARG A 151 -1.92 17.63 7.90
N ALA A 152 -2.26 18.75 8.52
CA ALA A 152 -1.62 19.21 9.75
C ALA A 152 -1.81 18.21 10.90
N GLN A 153 -3.01 17.65 11.07
CA GLN A 153 -3.27 16.64 12.10
C GLN A 153 -2.50 15.35 11.80
N VAL A 154 -2.46 14.92 10.56
CA VAL A 154 -1.71 13.72 10.15
C VAL A 154 -0.22 13.90 10.43
N ASN A 155 0.36 15.10 10.22
CA ASN A 155 1.76 15.37 10.59
C ASN A 155 2.02 15.20 12.09
N LEU A 156 1.09 15.71 12.93
CA LEU A 156 1.19 15.53 14.38
C LEU A 156 1.09 14.05 14.77
N ASP A 157 0.17 13.31 14.16
CA ASP A 157 -0.01 11.88 14.43
C ASP A 157 1.21 11.07 13.99
N LEU A 158 1.81 11.40 12.86
CA LEU A 158 3.06 10.79 12.40
C LEU A 158 4.20 11.04 13.39
N HIS A 159 4.38 12.29 13.83
CA HIS A 159 5.41 12.64 14.81
C HIS A 159 5.26 11.83 16.10
N GLU A 160 4.10 11.93 16.74
CA GLU A 160 3.85 11.25 18.02
C GLU A 160 3.82 9.73 17.89
N GLY A 161 3.21 9.19 16.81
CA GLY A 161 3.14 7.75 16.58
C GLY A 161 4.51 7.13 16.38
N LEU A 162 5.38 7.77 15.60
CA LEU A 162 6.76 7.31 15.40
C LEU A 162 7.60 7.42 16.69
N GLN A 163 7.37 8.46 17.50
CA GLN A 163 8.00 8.59 18.81
C GLN A 163 7.55 7.46 19.74
N MET A 164 6.24 7.19 19.84
CA MET A 164 5.70 6.09 20.67
C MET A 164 6.26 4.73 20.26
N VAL A 165 6.40 4.45 18.96
CA VAL A 165 7.03 3.21 18.48
C VAL A 165 8.50 3.16 18.92
N SER A 166 9.24 4.25 18.78
CA SER A 166 10.65 4.32 19.20
C SER A 166 10.81 4.08 20.70
N GLU A 167 9.95 4.69 21.52
CA GLU A 167 9.93 4.49 22.97
C GLU A 167 9.55 3.06 23.37
N MET A 168 8.55 2.47 22.71
CA MET A 168 8.09 1.11 22.96
C MET A 168 9.19 0.07 22.71
N VAL A 169 9.92 0.22 21.62
CA VAL A 169 11.02 -0.70 21.28
C VAL A 169 12.28 -0.39 22.09
N GLY A 170 12.56 0.89 22.34
CA GLY A 170 13.71 1.33 23.13
C GLY A 170 15.04 1.23 22.39
N ARG A 171 16.14 1.34 23.13
CA ARG A 171 17.52 1.19 22.63
C ARG A 171 17.88 2.04 21.42
N GLY A 172 17.23 3.20 21.25
CA GLY A 172 17.44 4.10 20.13
C GLY A 172 16.83 3.62 18.79
N TYR A 173 15.89 2.69 18.85
CA TYR A 173 15.16 2.23 17.69
C TYR A 173 14.45 3.38 16.96
N ARG A 174 14.49 3.35 15.63
CA ARG A 174 13.72 4.25 14.79
C ARG A 174 13.13 3.44 13.63
N PRO A 175 11.81 3.52 13.36
CA PRO A 175 11.21 2.90 12.18
C PRO A 175 11.89 3.39 10.89
N GLN A 176 12.04 2.50 9.92
CA GLN A 176 12.59 2.85 8.62
C GLN A 176 11.53 3.19 7.58
N SER A 177 10.29 2.74 7.82
CA SER A 177 9.14 2.96 6.94
C SER A 177 7.91 3.38 7.74
N VAL A 178 6.85 3.77 7.00
CA VAL A 178 5.49 3.94 7.52
C VAL A 178 4.53 3.14 6.64
N ILE A 179 3.55 2.48 7.24
CA ILE A 179 2.41 1.90 6.52
C ILE A 179 1.24 2.85 6.66
N ALA A 180 0.63 3.29 5.56
CA ALA A 180 -0.35 4.37 5.61
C ALA A 180 -1.60 4.19 4.74
N GLY A 181 -1.66 3.16 3.91
CA GLY A 181 -2.74 3.05 2.94
C GLY A 181 -2.67 4.07 1.82
N PHE A 182 -2.68 5.34 2.13
CA PHE A 182 -2.17 6.45 1.33
C PHE A 182 -1.90 7.68 2.21
N LEU A 183 -0.97 8.51 1.77
CA LEU A 183 -0.68 9.80 2.38
C LEU A 183 -0.59 10.89 1.31
N SER A 184 -1.06 12.08 1.65
CA SER A 184 -0.91 13.24 0.78
C SER A 184 0.57 13.58 0.55
N PRO A 185 0.93 14.24 -0.56
CA PRO A 185 2.28 14.74 -0.79
C PRO A 185 2.84 15.59 0.34
N GLU A 186 2.01 16.38 1.01
CA GLU A 186 2.43 17.18 2.16
C GLU A 186 2.90 16.31 3.33
N ASN A 187 2.15 15.25 3.63
CA ASN A 187 2.52 14.33 4.71
C ASN A 187 3.71 13.44 4.34
N LEU A 188 3.84 13.02 3.07
CA LEU A 188 5.03 12.32 2.58
C LEU A 188 6.28 13.20 2.62
N ARG A 189 6.14 14.49 2.31
CA ARG A 189 7.23 15.47 2.44
C ARG A 189 7.62 15.67 3.91
N TYR A 190 6.63 15.77 4.81
CA TYR A 190 6.86 15.86 6.25
C TYR A 190 7.65 14.64 6.76
N LEU A 191 7.28 13.43 6.37
CA LEU A 191 8.03 12.21 6.71
C LEU A 191 9.50 12.30 6.30
N ALA A 192 9.77 12.77 5.07
CA ALA A 192 11.12 12.86 4.56
C ALA A 192 11.94 13.98 5.22
N GLU A 193 11.37 15.18 5.32
CA GLU A 193 12.08 16.39 5.71
C GLU A 193 12.18 16.57 7.23
N GLU A 194 11.14 16.19 7.99
CA GLU A 194 11.10 16.38 9.44
C GLU A 194 11.37 15.10 10.23
N GLU A 195 10.87 13.96 9.78
CA GLU A 195 11.01 12.68 10.47
C GLU A 195 12.20 11.85 9.96
N GLY A 196 12.79 12.19 8.81
CA GLY A 196 13.88 11.46 8.18
C GLY A 196 13.48 10.06 7.70
N ILE A 197 12.18 9.83 7.44
CA ILE A 197 11.65 8.58 6.92
C ILE A 197 11.36 8.73 5.43
N HIS A 198 12.00 7.89 4.65
CA HIS A 198 12.00 7.99 3.20
C HIS A 198 11.24 6.85 2.51
N ILE A 199 10.54 6.02 3.27
CA ILE A 199 9.80 4.87 2.75
C ILE A 199 8.40 4.89 3.35
N CYS A 200 7.39 4.90 2.48
CA CYS A 200 5.99 4.79 2.86
C CYS A 200 5.33 3.71 2.01
N GLN A 201 4.67 2.74 2.66
CA GLN A 201 3.63 1.99 1.98
C GLN A 201 2.44 2.93 1.90
N GLY A 202 2.40 3.75 0.88
CA GLY A 202 1.48 4.87 0.70
C GLY A 202 0.44 4.60 -0.37
N ASN A 203 0.24 3.35 -0.74
CA ASN A 203 -0.88 2.89 -1.53
C ASN A 203 -1.21 1.45 -1.16
N ILE A 204 -2.49 1.11 -1.04
CA ILE A 204 -2.90 -0.25 -0.73
C ILE A 204 -3.06 -1.04 -2.02
N TRP A 205 -3.76 -0.46 -3.02
CA TRP A 205 -4.07 -1.12 -4.29
C TRP A 205 -3.97 -0.14 -5.44
N SER A 206 -2.89 -0.22 -6.15
CA SER A 206 -2.65 0.70 -7.26
C SER A 206 -3.63 0.54 -8.42
N GLN A 207 -4.12 -0.67 -8.69
CA GLN A 207 -5.03 -0.97 -9.80
C GLN A 207 -6.49 -1.00 -9.38
N TYR A 208 -6.72 -1.07 -8.10
CA TYR A 208 -8.03 -1.15 -7.51
C TYR A 208 -8.12 -0.14 -6.38
N ALA A 209 -9.25 0.48 -6.23
CA ALA A 209 -9.42 1.49 -5.21
C ALA A 209 -9.58 0.88 -3.82
N VAL A 210 -9.04 1.57 -2.84
CA VAL A 210 -9.37 1.34 -1.44
C VAL A 210 -10.85 1.66 -1.28
N ASP A 211 -11.60 0.78 -0.67
CA ASP A 211 -13.02 0.96 -0.35
C ASP A 211 -13.78 1.93 -1.26
N ASN A 212 -14.45 1.42 -2.28
CA ASN A 212 -15.27 2.20 -3.19
C ASN A 212 -14.57 3.17 -4.16
N GLY A 213 -13.30 3.04 -4.42
CA GLY A 213 -12.66 3.80 -5.48
C GLY A 213 -11.82 4.98 -5.00
N ASP A 214 -11.36 4.97 -3.77
CA ASP A 214 -10.78 6.16 -3.17
C ASP A 214 -9.31 6.44 -3.51
N GLY A 215 -8.51 5.46 -3.92
CA GLY A 215 -7.06 5.64 -4.06
C GLY A 215 -6.42 5.00 -5.29
N GLU A 216 -7.17 4.76 -6.36
CA GLU A 216 -6.65 4.11 -7.56
C GLU A 216 -5.88 5.09 -8.46
N GLY A 217 -4.87 4.59 -9.15
CA GLY A 217 -4.20 5.34 -10.22
C GLY A 217 -2.67 5.41 -10.10
N SER A 218 -2.08 4.83 -9.07
CA SER A 218 -0.64 4.82 -8.90
C SER A 218 0.05 3.68 -9.64
N ILE A 219 1.38 3.74 -9.70
CA ILE A 219 2.22 2.61 -10.11
C ILE A 219 2.21 1.54 -9.02
N SER A 220 2.13 0.27 -9.41
CA SER A 220 2.15 -0.87 -8.46
C SER A 220 3.53 -1.24 -7.94
N TYR A 221 4.57 -0.62 -8.45
CA TYR A 221 5.95 -0.79 -8.02
C TYR A 221 6.52 0.52 -7.49
N PRO A 222 7.66 0.52 -6.80
CA PRO A 222 8.16 1.71 -6.12
C PRO A 222 8.39 2.90 -7.05
N TYR A 223 8.08 4.10 -6.58
CA TYR A 223 8.35 5.36 -7.26
C TYR A 223 8.47 6.51 -6.26
N TYR A 224 9.06 7.61 -6.68
CA TYR A 224 9.01 8.87 -5.94
C TYR A 224 7.74 9.64 -6.32
N PRO A 225 6.85 9.97 -5.37
CA PRO A 225 5.62 10.70 -5.65
C PRO A 225 5.89 12.16 -6.02
N SER A 226 4.96 12.72 -6.80
CA SER A 226 4.87 14.12 -7.17
C SER A 226 4.34 14.96 -6.01
N ARG A 227 4.72 16.24 -5.97
CA ARG A 227 4.14 17.22 -5.06
C ARG A 227 2.67 17.55 -5.38
N GLU A 228 2.18 17.16 -6.55
CA GLU A 228 0.80 17.39 -6.96
C GLU A 228 -0.19 16.34 -6.44
N HIS A 229 0.25 15.06 -6.35
CA HIS A 229 -0.63 13.95 -5.97
C HIS A 229 0.17 12.69 -5.64
N PHE A 230 -0.21 11.98 -4.58
CA PHE A 230 0.51 10.78 -4.11
C PHE A 230 0.53 9.63 -5.16
N CYS A 231 -0.54 9.48 -5.96
CA CYS A 231 -0.57 8.46 -7.03
C CYS A 231 0.30 8.83 -8.24
N LYS A 232 0.68 10.10 -8.39
CA LYS A 232 1.44 10.57 -9.55
C LYS A 232 2.93 10.46 -9.28
N PRO A 233 3.70 9.78 -10.13
CA PRO A 233 5.15 9.84 -10.07
C PRO A 233 5.67 11.25 -10.36
N ALA A 234 6.69 11.68 -9.63
CA ALA A 234 7.36 12.95 -9.85
C ALA A 234 7.92 13.04 -11.28
N GLN A 235 7.67 14.16 -11.94
CA GLN A 235 8.04 14.39 -13.33
C GLN A 235 9.47 14.94 -13.49
N CYS A 236 9.95 15.66 -12.48
CA CYS A 236 11.29 16.22 -12.44
C CYS A 236 11.80 16.32 -10.99
N LYS A 237 13.06 16.75 -10.83
CA LYS A 237 13.68 16.89 -9.50
C LYS A 237 12.95 17.88 -8.59
N ALA A 238 12.43 18.97 -9.13
CA ALA A 238 11.70 19.98 -8.34
C ALA A 238 10.34 19.48 -7.83
N ASP A 239 9.76 18.51 -8.54
CA ASP A 239 8.48 17.88 -8.21
C ASP A 239 8.62 16.67 -7.28
N LEU A 240 9.84 16.17 -7.09
CA LEU A 240 10.12 14.94 -6.34
C LEU A 240 9.98 15.16 -4.84
N ILE A 241 9.29 14.23 -4.18
CA ILE A 241 9.30 14.06 -2.73
C ILE A 241 10.25 12.90 -2.40
N ASP A 242 11.22 13.13 -1.51
CA ASP A 242 12.24 12.12 -1.15
C ASP A 242 11.70 11.08 -0.14
N CYS A 243 10.47 10.63 -0.38
CA CYS A 243 9.83 9.51 0.31
C CYS A 243 9.19 8.60 -0.74
N ILE A 244 9.74 7.42 -0.95
CA ILE A 244 9.20 6.50 -1.96
C ILE A 244 7.83 5.98 -1.57
N ASN A 245 6.98 5.79 -2.57
CA ASN A 245 5.67 5.17 -2.41
C ASN A 245 5.74 3.69 -2.81
N LEU A 246 5.29 2.81 -1.92
CA LEU A 246 5.20 1.37 -2.12
C LEU A 246 3.73 0.95 -2.14
N ASP A 247 3.41 -0.07 -2.92
CA ASP A 247 2.10 -0.73 -2.88
C ASP A 247 2.04 -1.72 -1.72
N GLY A 248 0.91 -1.80 -1.05
CA GLY A 248 0.70 -2.67 0.09
C GLY A 248 0.34 -4.10 -0.29
N TRP A 249 -0.42 -4.27 -1.36
CA TRP A 249 -0.92 -5.59 -1.75
C TRP A 249 -0.66 -5.90 -3.22
N ILE A 250 0.16 -6.91 -3.45
CA ILE A 250 0.43 -7.46 -4.77
C ILE A 250 -0.10 -8.89 -4.80
N VAL A 251 -1.40 -9.02 -5.00
CA VAL A 251 -2.10 -10.31 -5.11
C VAL A 251 -3.03 -10.24 -6.31
N ASP A 252 -2.79 -11.07 -7.30
CA ASP A 252 -3.56 -11.09 -8.56
C ASP A 252 -3.77 -9.67 -9.17
N PHE A 253 -2.85 -8.76 -8.86
CA PHE A 253 -3.05 -7.36 -9.18
C PHE A 253 -2.98 -7.09 -10.69
N LEU A 254 -2.35 -7.96 -11.46
CA LEU A 254 -2.25 -7.82 -12.90
C LEU A 254 -3.58 -8.12 -13.61
N THR A 255 -4.41 -8.96 -13.02
CA THR A 255 -5.74 -9.30 -13.56
C THR A 255 -6.89 -8.65 -12.79
N ALA A 256 -6.62 -8.09 -11.61
CA ALA A 256 -7.65 -7.47 -10.77
C ALA A 256 -8.44 -6.39 -11.51
N ARG A 257 -7.79 -5.57 -12.32
CA ARG A 257 -8.44 -4.56 -13.16
C ARG A 257 -9.40 -5.16 -14.17
N PHE A 258 -9.01 -6.23 -14.82
CA PHE A 258 -9.84 -6.92 -15.79
C PHE A 258 -11.09 -7.51 -15.15
N SER A 259 -10.95 -8.28 -14.11
CA SER A 259 -12.08 -8.89 -13.41
C SER A 259 -12.99 -7.87 -12.72
N GLY A 260 -12.48 -6.66 -12.49
CA GLY A 260 -13.25 -5.51 -12.05
C GLY A 260 -14.20 -4.93 -13.07
N ILE A 261 -13.98 -5.20 -14.37
CA ILE A 261 -14.73 -4.55 -15.45
C ILE A 261 -16.00 -5.31 -15.75
N GLY A 262 -17.08 -4.92 -15.11
CA GLY A 262 -18.45 -5.22 -15.53
C GLY A 262 -19.03 -6.56 -15.13
N ASN A 263 -18.31 -7.49 -14.53
CA ASN A 263 -18.86 -8.79 -14.20
C ASN A 263 -19.33 -8.98 -12.75
N GLY A 264 -18.96 -8.07 -11.86
CA GLY A 264 -19.34 -8.18 -10.44
C GLY A 264 -18.70 -9.35 -9.69
N ASP A 265 -17.71 -10.02 -10.28
CA ASP A 265 -17.03 -11.12 -9.64
C ASP A 265 -16.18 -10.63 -8.45
N ILE A 266 -16.42 -11.23 -7.29
CA ILE A 266 -15.82 -10.79 -6.05
C ILE A 266 -14.40 -11.32 -5.82
N TYR A 267 -13.99 -12.43 -6.43
CA TYR A 267 -12.73 -13.07 -6.08
C TYR A 267 -11.51 -12.31 -6.56
N SER A 268 -11.45 -12.01 -7.83
CA SER A 268 -10.32 -11.34 -8.42
C SER A 268 -10.34 -9.83 -8.22
N ARG A 269 -11.45 -9.28 -7.77
CA ARG A 269 -11.61 -7.85 -7.50
C ARG A 269 -11.44 -7.49 -6.06
N GLN A 270 -11.89 -8.37 -5.22
CA GLN A 270 -11.60 -8.35 -3.81
C GLN A 270 -10.26 -9.02 -3.52
N GLY A 271 -9.46 -9.23 -4.50
CA GLY A 271 -8.03 -9.40 -4.35
C GLY A 271 -7.39 -8.23 -3.60
N VAL A 272 -8.24 -7.66 -2.87
CA VAL A 272 -8.01 -6.63 -1.89
C VAL A 272 -7.08 -7.07 -0.81
N GLY A 273 -7.09 -8.30 -0.49
CA GLY A 273 -6.17 -8.82 0.47
C GLY A 273 -5.83 -10.27 0.13
N PRO A 274 -4.67 -10.73 0.56
CA PRO A 274 -4.31 -12.13 0.41
C PRO A 274 -5.31 -13.04 1.12
N ILE A 275 -6.00 -12.57 2.13
CA ILE A 275 -6.98 -13.35 2.88
C ILE A 275 -8.19 -13.71 2.03
N GLU A 276 -8.77 -12.74 1.33
CA GLU A 276 -9.91 -12.97 0.44
C GLU A 276 -9.50 -13.86 -0.73
N THR A 277 -8.32 -13.65 -1.26
CA THR A 277 -7.76 -14.46 -2.35
C THR A 277 -7.57 -15.91 -1.92
N VAL A 278 -7.15 -16.17 -0.68
CA VAL A 278 -6.95 -17.53 -0.17
C VAL A 278 -8.26 -18.18 0.28
N LEU A 279 -9.14 -17.43 0.94
CA LEU A 279 -10.31 -18.00 1.60
C LEU A 279 -11.53 -18.18 0.68
N PHE A 280 -11.86 -17.19 -0.14
CA PHE A 280 -13.14 -17.18 -0.87
C PHE A 280 -13.24 -18.23 -1.95
N PRO A 281 -12.23 -18.48 -2.79
CA PRO A 281 -12.28 -19.61 -3.73
C PRO A 281 -11.97 -20.96 -3.06
N GLY A 282 -11.62 -20.95 -1.79
CA GLY A 282 -11.10 -22.10 -1.05
C GLY A 282 -9.56 -22.16 -1.06
N THR A 283 -9.00 -22.67 0.01
CA THR A 283 -7.55 -22.65 0.28
C THR A 283 -6.71 -23.17 -0.88
N GLU A 284 -7.12 -24.26 -1.53
CA GLU A 284 -6.36 -24.84 -2.64
C GLU A 284 -6.32 -23.92 -3.87
N LEU A 285 -7.48 -23.43 -4.31
CA LEU A 285 -7.59 -22.55 -5.49
C LEU A 285 -6.95 -21.19 -5.20
N GLY A 286 -7.20 -20.61 -4.03
CA GLY A 286 -6.63 -19.35 -3.62
C GLY A 286 -5.11 -19.40 -3.51
N THR A 287 -4.55 -20.48 -2.98
CA THR A 287 -3.09 -20.67 -2.93
C THR A 287 -2.51 -20.81 -4.35
N LYS A 288 -3.19 -21.47 -5.27
CA LYS A 288 -2.76 -21.52 -6.68
C LYS A 288 -2.73 -20.14 -7.31
N GLU A 289 -3.72 -19.30 -7.03
CA GLU A 289 -3.75 -17.92 -7.52
C GLU A 289 -2.62 -17.08 -6.95
N MET A 290 -2.37 -17.18 -5.65
CA MET A 290 -1.23 -16.52 -5.00
C MET A 290 0.12 -16.93 -5.63
N ILE A 291 0.28 -18.20 -5.95
CA ILE A 291 1.48 -18.72 -6.62
C ILE A 291 1.56 -18.20 -8.06
N ALA A 292 0.46 -18.18 -8.80
CA ALA A 292 0.42 -17.67 -10.18
C ALA A 292 0.77 -16.18 -10.24
N THR A 293 0.22 -15.38 -9.34
CA THR A 293 0.55 -13.96 -9.20
C THR A 293 2.02 -13.77 -8.85
N THR A 294 2.54 -14.54 -7.88
CA THR A 294 3.96 -14.49 -7.53
C THR A 294 4.84 -14.84 -8.72
N ALA A 295 4.49 -15.86 -9.52
CA ALA A 295 5.22 -16.25 -10.72
C ALA A 295 5.21 -15.15 -11.80
N ALA A 296 4.10 -14.42 -11.96
CA ALA A 296 4.02 -13.27 -12.86
C ALA A 296 5.06 -12.20 -12.51
N HIS A 297 5.35 -12.00 -11.22
CA HIS A 297 6.39 -11.10 -10.76
C HIS A 297 7.79 -11.73 -10.79
N PHE A 298 7.92 -12.94 -10.25
CA PHE A 298 9.22 -13.58 -10.01
C PHE A 298 9.82 -14.21 -11.25
N ASP A 299 9.04 -14.58 -12.24
CA ASP A 299 9.54 -15.11 -13.51
C ASP A 299 9.46 -14.04 -14.60
N THR A 300 8.29 -13.75 -15.12
CA THR A 300 8.10 -12.81 -16.23
C THR A 300 8.50 -11.39 -15.84
N GLY A 301 8.02 -10.87 -14.71
CA GLY A 301 8.36 -9.54 -14.21
C GLY A 301 9.85 -9.39 -13.93
N PHE A 302 10.48 -10.40 -13.31
CA PHE A 302 11.93 -10.41 -13.06
C PHE A 302 12.74 -10.36 -14.37
N ALA A 303 12.35 -11.15 -15.37
CA ALA A 303 13.02 -11.16 -16.67
C ALA A 303 12.95 -9.78 -17.36
N LEU A 304 11.81 -9.09 -17.22
CA LEU A 304 11.57 -7.79 -17.85
C LEU A 304 12.21 -6.63 -17.05
N ASN A 305 12.03 -6.61 -15.74
CA ASN A 305 12.40 -5.48 -14.87
C ASN A 305 13.79 -5.64 -14.22
N LYS A 306 14.40 -6.82 -14.34
CA LYS A 306 15.71 -7.18 -13.75
C LYS A 306 15.71 -7.29 -12.23
N PHE A 307 14.59 -7.12 -11.58
CA PHE A 307 14.31 -7.46 -10.20
C PHE A 307 12.82 -7.78 -10.05
N ALA A 308 12.45 -8.42 -8.98
CA ALA A 308 11.05 -8.65 -8.66
C ALA A 308 10.77 -8.34 -7.19
N TRP A 309 9.54 -7.91 -6.93
CA TRP A 309 9.05 -7.66 -5.59
C TRP A 309 7.58 -8.04 -5.50
N VAL A 310 7.21 -8.67 -4.39
CA VAL A 310 5.84 -8.96 -4.01
C VAL A 310 5.63 -8.40 -2.61
N SER A 311 4.65 -7.55 -2.44
CA SER A 311 4.23 -7.03 -1.14
C SER A 311 2.95 -7.74 -0.68
N TRP A 312 2.85 -7.93 0.62
CA TRP A 312 1.71 -8.59 1.21
C TRP A 312 1.41 -8.06 2.61
N ILE A 313 0.20 -7.59 2.79
CA ILE A 313 -0.33 -7.19 4.09
C ILE A 313 -1.45 -8.14 4.48
N TRP A 314 -1.39 -8.66 5.69
CA TRP A 314 -2.48 -9.39 6.32
C TRP A 314 -2.88 -8.68 7.60
N GLU A 315 -4.06 -8.13 7.63
CA GLU A 315 -4.57 -7.45 8.81
C GLU A 315 -4.77 -8.46 9.94
N LEU A 316 -4.23 -8.16 11.13
CA LEU A 316 -4.26 -9.10 12.26
C LEU A 316 -5.69 -9.46 12.68
N CYS A 317 -6.61 -8.51 12.57
CA CYS A 317 -8.04 -8.73 12.86
C CYS A 317 -8.69 -9.80 11.97
N LEU A 318 -8.10 -10.12 10.83
CA LEU A 318 -8.63 -11.10 9.88
C LEU A 318 -8.14 -12.53 10.16
N VAL A 319 -7.29 -12.76 11.15
CA VAL A 319 -6.92 -14.11 11.60
C VAL A 319 -8.08 -14.78 12.34
N GLU A 320 -8.81 -14.04 13.17
CA GLU A 320 -10.01 -14.52 13.90
C GLU A 320 -11.27 -13.75 13.44
N GLY A 321 -11.50 -13.73 12.13
CA GLY A 321 -12.61 -12.96 11.54
C GLY A 321 -14.01 -13.40 11.95
N ARG A 322 -14.19 -14.60 12.52
CA ARG A 322 -15.51 -15.12 12.93
C ARG A 322 -16.27 -14.22 13.89
N LYS A 323 -15.56 -13.55 14.80
CA LYS A 323 -16.20 -12.71 15.82
C LYS A 323 -16.79 -11.43 15.26
N ILE A 324 -16.18 -10.87 14.22
CA ILE A 324 -16.52 -9.54 13.71
C ILE A 324 -16.89 -9.53 12.23
N TYR A 325 -16.27 -10.40 11.43
CA TYR A 325 -16.48 -10.44 9.96
C TYR A 325 -17.18 -11.70 9.47
N GLY A 326 -17.55 -12.62 10.36
CA GLY A 326 -18.33 -13.82 10.04
C GLY A 326 -17.56 -14.95 9.35
N TYR A 327 -16.26 -14.83 9.14
CA TYR A 327 -15.42 -15.90 8.57
C TYR A 327 -14.20 -16.22 9.45
N ASN A 328 -13.61 -17.39 9.22
CA ASN A 328 -12.46 -17.87 9.99
C ASN A 328 -11.18 -17.76 9.14
N GLY A 329 -10.40 -16.70 9.38
CA GLY A 329 -9.12 -16.47 8.72
C GLY A 329 -8.01 -17.45 9.09
N ARG A 330 -8.16 -18.21 10.18
CA ARG A 330 -7.18 -19.24 10.59
C ARG A 330 -6.98 -20.31 9.54
N ASN A 331 -8.03 -20.68 8.81
CA ASN A 331 -7.91 -21.59 7.67
C ASN A 331 -7.08 -20.98 6.53
N GLY A 332 -7.05 -19.66 6.43
CA GLY A 332 -6.20 -18.95 5.47
C GLY A 332 -4.72 -19.01 5.84
N MET A 333 -4.39 -19.13 7.13
CA MET A 333 -3.01 -19.23 7.57
C MET A 333 -2.31 -20.50 7.06
N ASP A 334 -3.04 -21.60 6.90
CA ASP A 334 -2.51 -22.80 6.24
C ASP A 334 -2.20 -22.53 4.75
N GLY A 335 -3.07 -21.80 4.06
CA GLY A 335 -2.85 -21.38 2.68
C GLY A 335 -1.62 -20.49 2.54
N VAL A 336 -1.42 -19.57 3.48
CA VAL A 336 -0.22 -18.73 3.57
C VAL A 336 1.04 -19.57 3.74
N ALA A 337 1.03 -20.51 4.69
CA ALA A 337 2.18 -21.40 4.90
C ALA A 337 2.49 -22.24 3.65
N ILE A 338 1.46 -22.73 2.94
CA ILE A 338 1.62 -23.47 1.69
C ILE A 338 2.19 -22.56 0.60
N TRP A 339 1.65 -21.35 0.42
CA TRP A 339 2.13 -20.38 -0.56
C TRP A 339 3.61 -20.05 -0.34
N LEU A 340 4.01 -19.68 0.87
CA LEU A 340 5.38 -19.36 1.20
C LEU A 340 6.32 -20.57 1.06
N SER A 341 5.88 -21.78 1.41
CA SER A 341 6.66 -23.01 1.21
C SER A 341 6.88 -23.28 -0.27
N GLU A 342 5.86 -23.06 -1.11
CA GLU A 342 5.98 -23.22 -2.55
C GLU A 342 6.87 -22.13 -3.17
N MET A 343 6.79 -20.89 -2.68
CA MET A 343 7.72 -19.84 -3.06
C MET A 343 9.16 -20.25 -2.76
N ARG A 344 9.44 -20.76 -1.56
CA ARG A 344 10.78 -21.23 -1.18
C ARG A 344 11.27 -22.37 -2.05
N ARG A 345 10.37 -23.26 -2.45
CA ARG A 345 10.70 -24.38 -3.35
C ARG A 345 11.03 -23.91 -4.77
N ARG A 346 10.29 -22.94 -5.31
CA ARG A 346 10.45 -22.44 -6.68
C ARG A 346 11.55 -21.41 -6.80
N TRP A 347 11.68 -20.54 -5.84
CA TRP A 347 12.61 -19.41 -5.83
C TRP A 347 13.40 -19.34 -4.50
N PRO A 348 14.24 -20.36 -4.23
CA PRO A 348 14.96 -20.46 -2.97
C PRO A 348 15.93 -19.29 -2.72
N GLU A 349 16.31 -18.58 -3.77
CA GLU A 349 17.14 -17.37 -3.69
C GLU A 349 16.40 -16.10 -3.33
N ALA A 350 15.05 -16.12 -3.34
CA ALA A 350 14.25 -14.97 -2.97
C ALA A 350 14.52 -14.51 -1.52
N LYS A 351 14.33 -13.23 -1.26
CA LYS A 351 14.65 -12.61 0.01
C LYS A 351 13.40 -12.10 0.68
N CYS A 352 13.12 -12.60 1.89
CA CYS A 352 12.13 -12.01 2.79
C CYS A 352 12.80 -10.89 3.58
N ILE A 353 12.41 -9.66 3.32
CA ILE A 353 12.94 -8.47 4.00
C ILE A 353 11.81 -7.55 4.44
N THR A 354 12.10 -6.63 5.35
CA THR A 354 11.09 -5.67 5.83
C THR A 354 10.77 -4.61 4.77
N GLN A 355 9.67 -3.89 4.95
CA GLN A 355 9.29 -2.77 4.06
C GLN A 355 10.40 -1.71 4.01
N GLY A 356 10.92 -1.34 5.17
CA GLY A 356 11.99 -0.35 5.25
C GLY A 356 13.25 -0.80 4.51
N GLU A 357 13.71 -2.04 4.72
CA GLU A 357 14.88 -2.58 4.03
C GLU A 357 14.70 -2.63 2.50
N PHE A 358 13.53 -3.09 2.03
CA PHE A 358 13.24 -3.10 0.61
C PHE A 358 13.27 -1.70 0.01
N GLY A 359 12.62 -0.75 0.68
CA GLY A 359 12.58 0.64 0.22
C GLY A 359 13.96 1.28 0.18
N MET A 360 14.81 1.06 1.21
CA MET A 360 16.19 1.55 1.23
C MET A 360 17.02 0.95 0.10
N LEU A 361 16.84 -0.34 -0.17
CA LEU A 361 17.51 -1.03 -1.26
C LEU A 361 17.11 -0.44 -2.62
N TRP A 362 15.81 -0.17 -2.82
CA TRP A 362 15.33 0.46 -4.04
C TRP A 362 15.87 1.90 -4.18
N ARG A 363 15.84 2.71 -3.12
CA ARG A 363 16.41 4.06 -3.11
C ARG A 363 17.92 4.09 -3.40
N SER A 364 18.65 3.04 -3.03
CA SER A 364 20.07 2.94 -3.36
C SER A 364 20.30 2.89 -4.88
N GLN A 365 19.40 2.22 -5.60
CA GLN A 365 19.46 2.01 -7.06
C GLN A 365 18.84 3.16 -7.84
N PHE A 366 17.71 3.69 -7.41
CA PHE A 366 16.96 4.74 -8.10
C PHE A 366 16.98 6.03 -7.30
N LYS A 367 17.39 7.14 -7.93
CA LYS A 367 17.43 8.48 -7.33
C LYS A 367 16.32 9.41 -7.81
N ASN A 368 15.59 8.99 -8.83
CA ASN A 368 14.42 9.65 -9.42
C ASN A 368 13.63 8.62 -10.25
N ASN A 369 12.57 9.09 -10.92
CA ASN A 369 11.71 8.26 -11.73
C ASN A 369 12.13 8.16 -13.22
N ASP A 370 13.20 8.78 -13.66
CA ASP A 370 13.54 8.91 -15.08
C ASP A 370 13.77 7.55 -15.77
N ARG A 371 14.31 6.60 -15.03
CA ARG A 371 14.62 5.24 -15.51
C ARG A 371 13.55 4.20 -15.19
N LEU A 372 12.42 4.60 -14.60
CA LEU A 372 11.33 3.68 -14.33
C LEU A 372 10.69 3.26 -15.66
N ASN A 373 10.62 1.96 -15.86
CA ASN A 373 10.00 1.36 -17.03
C ASN A 373 9.59 -0.08 -16.71
N TYR A 374 8.60 -0.21 -15.82
CA TYR A 374 8.11 -1.49 -15.37
C TYR A 374 7.19 -2.13 -16.41
N CYS A 375 7.35 -3.42 -16.59
CA CYS A 375 6.51 -4.22 -17.48
C CYS A 375 6.13 -5.54 -16.78
N PHE A 376 4.85 -5.86 -16.80
CA PHE A 376 4.31 -7.10 -16.25
C PHE A 376 3.40 -7.77 -17.24
N VAL A 377 3.44 -9.10 -17.28
CA VAL A 377 2.59 -9.91 -18.13
C VAL A 377 2.05 -11.06 -17.29
N MET A 378 0.74 -11.22 -17.29
CA MET A 378 0.07 -12.32 -16.61
C MET A 378 -1.02 -12.90 -17.50
N SER A 379 -1.18 -14.23 -17.47
CA SER A 379 -2.38 -14.91 -17.96
C SER A 379 -3.33 -15.13 -16.79
N GLY A 380 -4.61 -15.26 -17.06
CA GLY A 380 -5.58 -15.59 -16.03
C GLY A 380 -5.19 -16.85 -15.26
N SER A 381 -5.46 -16.84 -13.95
CA SER A 381 -5.10 -17.93 -13.03
C SER A 381 -6.03 -19.16 -13.14
N GLY A 382 -7.17 -19.02 -13.81
CA GLY A 382 -8.23 -20.02 -13.88
C GLY A 382 -9.30 -19.85 -12.78
N ILE A 383 -9.15 -18.86 -11.92
CA ILE A 383 -10.18 -18.52 -10.93
C ILE A 383 -11.23 -17.65 -11.62
N ARG A 384 -12.48 -17.79 -11.21
CA ARG A 384 -13.60 -17.05 -11.77
C ARG A 384 -13.31 -15.55 -11.85
N GLY A 385 -13.49 -14.97 -13.05
CA GLY A 385 -13.11 -13.61 -13.38
C GLY A 385 -11.66 -13.43 -13.81
N SER A 386 -10.87 -14.50 -13.79
CA SER A 386 -9.48 -14.56 -14.25
C SER A 386 -9.29 -15.81 -15.13
N GLU A 387 -10.04 -15.88 -16.24
CA GLU A 387 -10.07 -17.03 -17.11
C GLU A 387 -8.70 -17.27 -17.79
N PRO A 388 -8.28 -18.54 -17.97
CA PRO A 388 -6.93 -18.87 -18.48
C PRO A 388 -6.63 -18.33 -19.87
N GLU A 389 -7.66 -18.11 -20.69
CA GLU A 389 -7.54 -17.54 -22.03
C GLU A 389 -7.26 -16.04 -22.06
N MET A 390 -7.54 -15.38 -20.95
CA MET A 390 -7.29 -13.95 -20.83
C MET A 390 -5.83 -13.69 -20.48
N GLY A 391 -5.30 -12.61 -21.00
CA GLY A 391 -3.97 -12.14 -20.67
C GLY A 391 -3.98 -10.63 -20.50
N ILE A 392 -3.13 -10.15 -19.62
CA ILE A 392 -2.96 -8.73 -19.36
C ILE A 392 -1.48 -8.35 -19.41
N ARG A 393 -1.20 -7.17 -19.97
CA ARG A 393 0.12 -6.57 -19.94
C ARG A 393 0.02 -5.19 -19.33
N TRP A 394 0.86 -4.93 -18.33
CA TRP A 394 0.99 -3.63 -17.70
C TRP A 394 2.32 -2.97 -18.07
N PHE A 395 2.26 -1.69 -18.36
CA PHE A 395 3.41 -0.82 -18.61
C PHE A 395 3.30 0.38 -17.69
N MET A 396 4.26 0.60 -16.83
CA MET A 396 4.22 1.62 -15.79
C MET A 396 5.54 2.36 -15.72
N ASN A 397 5.49 3.66 -15.86
CA ASN A 397 6.65 4.54 -15.79
C ASN A 397 6.23 5.94 -15.27
N LYS A 398 7.13 6.90 -15.30
CA LYS A 398 6.79 8.25 -14.80
C LYS A 398 5.77 9.00 -15.63
N ASP A 399 5.57 8.65 -16.91
CA ASP A 399 4.72 9.40 -17.82
C ASP A 399 3.30 8.82 -17.89
N PHE A 400 3.16 7.52 -17.71
CA PHE A 400 1.87 6.85 -17.77
C PHE A 400 1.87 5.45 -17.13
N ARG A 401 0.67 4.97 -16.88
CA ARG A 401 0.32 3.57 -16.63
C ARG A 401 -0.61 3.11 -17.75
N LEU A 402 -0.32 1.96 -18.36
CA LEU A 402 -1.09 1.38 -19.47
C LEU A 402 -1.33 -0.09 -19.19
N ALA A 403 -2.59 -0.54 -19.29
CA ALA A 403 -2.94 -1.95 -19.27
C ALA A 403 -3.60 -2.38 -20.57
N LEU A 404 -3.09 -3.47 -21.14
CA LEU A 404 -3.60 -4.09 -22.35
C LEU A 404 -4.15 -5.47 -22.04
N LEU A 405 -5.40 -5.69 -22.39
CA LEU A 405 -6.11 -6.95 -22.24
C LEU A 405 -6.15 -7.69 -23.57
N SER A 406 -5.82 -8.97 -23.57
CA SER A 406 -5.97 -9.87 -24.71
C SER A 406 -6.87 -11.06 -24.38
N ASN A 407 -7.60 -11.54 -25.37
CA ASN A 407 -8.30 -12.82 -25.29
C ASN A 407 -7.71 -13.77 -26.33
N ARG A 408 -7.02 -14.81 -25.86
CA ARG A 408 -6.32 -15.78 -26.71
C ARG A 408 -7.24 -16.67 -27.53
N LYS A 409 -8.50 -16.91 -27.07
CA LYS A 409 -9.47 -17.71 -27.80
C LYS A 409 -10.02 -17.02 -29.05
N GLY A 410 -10.08 -15.71 -29.05
CA GLY A 410 -10.80 -14.96 -30.08
C GLY A 410 -9.95 -14.27 -31.14
N GLN A 411 -8.61 -14.38 -31.13
CA GLN A 411 -7.72 -13.59 -31.98
C GLN A 411 -8.06 -12.09 -31.99
N SER A 412 -8.79 -11.61 -30.96
CA SER A 412 -9.15 -10.21 -30.88
C SER A 412 -7.90 -9.35 -30.62
N SER A 413 -7.85 -8.20 -31.28
CA SER A 413 -6.83 -7.18 -30.99
C SER A 413 -6.83 -6.84 -29.50
N GLU A 414 -5.66 -6.57 -28.95
CA GLU A 414 -5.54 -6.12 -27.55
C GLU A 414 -6.42 -4.87 -27.33
N LYS A 415 -7.06 -4.86 -26.17
CA LYS A 415 -7.86 -3.72 -25.72
C LYS A 415 -7.14 -2.95 -24.66
N VAL A 416 -7.20 -1.64 -24.71
CA VAL A 416 -6.77 -0.77 -23.62
C VAL A 416 -7.84 -0.80 -22.53
N ILE A 417 -7.47 -1.19 -21.31
CA ILE A 417 -8.36 -1.22 -20.15
C ILE A 417 -7.96 -0.24 -19.07
N ASP A 418 -6.75 0.31 -19.15
CA ASP A 418 -6.26 1.40 -18.33
C ASP A 418 -5.27 2.23 -19.13
N PHE A 419 -5.43 3.54 -19.10
CA PHE A 419 -4.44 4.49 -19.58
C PHE A 419 -4.48 5.74 -18.73
N THR A 420 -3.65 5.74 -17.69
CA THR A 420 -3.52 6.85 -16.74
C THR A 420 -2.30 7.68 -17.08
N ARG A 421 -2.52 8.98 -17.33
CA ARG A 421 -1.51 9.95 -17.77
C ARG A 421 -0.94 10.72 -16.60
N TYR A 422 0.35 10.57 -16.32
CA TYR A 422 1.05 11.26 -15.23
C TYR A 422 1.73 12.56 -15.67
N ASP A 423 1.86 12.80 -16.98
CA ASP A 423 2.35 14.05 -17.56
C ASP A 423 1.32 15.20 -17.44
N LEU A 424 0.07 14.88 -17.17
CA LEU A 424 -0.98 15.86 -16.94
C LEU A 424 -0.96 16.40 -15.51
N LYS A 425 -1.46 17.62 -15.32
CA LYS A 425 -1.62 18.23 -14.01
C LYS A 425 -2.61 17.43 -13.15
N ALA A 426 -2.27 17.28 -11.90
CA ALA A 426 -3.11 16.62 -10.89
C ALA A 426 -3.23 17.48 -9.65
N LYS A 427 -4.29 17.29 -8.90
CA LYS A 427 -4.52 17.98 -7.63
C LYS A 427 -5.29 17.07 -6.71
N GLU A 428 -4.80 16.94 -5.49
CA GLU A 428 -5.50 16.23 -4.43
C GLU A 428 -6.70 17.01 -3.90
N PRO A 429 -7.66 16.31 -3.28
CA PRO A 429 -8.72 16.95 -2.52
C PRO A 429 -8.17 17.88 -1.43
N ALA A 430 -8.95 18.87 -1.06
CA ALA A 430 -8.68 19.68 0.12
C ALA A 430 -8.84 18.84 1.40
N ASP A 431 -8.38 19.37 2.53
CA ASP A 431 -8.60 18.74 3.82
C ASP A 431 -10.10 18.58 4.14
N PRO A 432 -10.48 17.50 4.84
CA PRO A 432 -11.87 17.32 5.25
C PRO A 432 -12.34 18.46 6.14
N SER A 433 -13.58 18.87 5.95
CA SER A 433 -14.23 19.90 6.75
C SER A 433 -15.55 19.37 7.31
N GLY A 434 -15.87 19.74 8.56
CA GLY A 434 -17.15 19.40 9.18
C GLY A 434 -17.35 17.92 9.51
N GLY A 435 -16.27 17.16 9.70
CA GLY A 435 -16.33 15.75 10.13
C GLY A 435 -16.78 14.76 9.07
N GLN A 436 -16.94 15.21 7.83
CA GLN A 436 -17.27 14.30 6.71
C GLN A 436 -15.99 13.85 6.01
N PRO A 437 -15.85 12.54 5.70
CA PRO A 437 -14.69 12.04 5.00
C PRO A 437 -14.65 12.60 3.57
N ILE A 438 -13.45 12.96 3.12
CA ILE A 438 -13.21 13.28 1.71
C ILE A 438 -12.79 12.01 1.00
N ARG A 439 -13.65 11.52 0.13
CA ARG A 439 -13.39 10.37 -0.75
C ARG A 439 -12.96 10.84 -2.13
N ASN A 440 -12.56 9.90 -2.99
CA ASN A 440 -12.12 10.17 -4.36
C ASN A 440 -10.73 10.79 -4.46
N TRP A 441 -9.75 10.03 -4.03
CA TRP A 441 -8.32 10.33 -4.20
C TRP A 441 -7.72 9.66 -5.45
N SER A 442 -8.57 9.08 -6.31
CA SER A 442 -8.12 8.39 -7.51
C SER A 442 -7.67 9.33 -8.62
N LEU A 443 -6.61 8.97 -9.32
CA LEU A 443 -6.21 9.63 -10.56
C LEU A 443 -6.88 9.00 -11.80
N MET A 444 -7.23 7.75 -11.78
CA MET A 444 -7.68 7.00 -12.94
C MET A 444 -8.83 7.68 -13.70
N ASN A 445 -9.88 8.07 -13.00
CA ASN A 445 -11.05 8.71 -13.60
C ASN A 445 -10.76 10.11 -14.16
N ARG A 446 -9.66 10.73 -13.80
CA ARG A 446 -9.25 12.06 -14.28
C ARG A 446 -8.38 11.99 -15.52
N LEU A 447 -7.58 10.94 -15.62
CA LEU A 447 -6.54 10.78 -16.64
C LEU A 447 -6.92 9.72 -17.68
N ASN A 448 -7.71 8.72 -17.31
CA ASN A 448 -8.36 7.81 -18.24
C ASN A 448 -9.72 8.41 -18.65
N GLN A 449 -9.85 8.75 -19.91
CA GLN A 449 -11.00 9.51 -20.41
C GLN A 449 -12.22 8.65 -20.74
N LYS A 450 -12.18 7.35 -20.48
CA LYS A 450 -13.22 6.41 -20.91
C LYS A 450 -14.21 6.01 -19.83
N GLY A 451 -14.24 6.72 -18.74
CA GLY A 451 -15.20 6.52 -17.69
C GLY A 451 -14.62 6.16 -16.33
N THR A 452 -15.47 5.75 -15.42
CA THR A 452 -15.08 5.31 -14.07
C THR A 452 -14.60 3.86 -14.09
N ARG A 453 -13.89 3.45 -13.07
CA ARG A 453 -13.44 2.07 -12.90
C ARG A 453 -14.54 1.03 -13.13
N ALA A 454 -15.72 1.21 -12.54
CA ALA A 454 -16.84 0.29 -12.67
C ALA A 454 -17.53 0.35 -14.03
N GLN A 455 -17.33 1.43 -14.76
CA GLN A 455 -17.98 1.74 -16.04
C GLN A 455 -17.00 1.77 -17.21
N ASP A 456 -15.73 1.67 -16.94
CA ASP A 456 -14.69 1.70 -17.98
C ASP A 456 -14.90 0.54 -18.95
N LYS A 457 -15.03 0.89 -20.21
CA LYS A 457 -15.15 -0.07 -21.29
C LYS A 457 -13.79 -0.21 -21.98
N PRO A 458 -13.34 -1.43 -22.23
CA PRO A 458 -12.16 -1.64 -23.05
C PRO A 458 -12.30 -0.95 -24.41
N ILE A 459 -11.26 -0.20 -24.81
CA ILE A 459 -11.19 0.45 -26.12
C ILE A 459 -10.14 -0.22 -27.01
N ASN A 460 -10.28 -0.07 -28.31
CA ASN A 460 -9.23 -0.52 -29.22
C ASN A 460 -8.01 0.41 -29.11
N ILE A 461 -6.83 -0.12 -29.40
CA ILE A 461 -5.60 0.68 -29.45
C ILE A 461 -5.72 1.83 -30.47
N ASP A 462 -6.40 1.57 -31.59
CA ASP A 462 -6.60 2.58 -32.65
C ASP A 462 -7.43 3.78 -32.21
N GLU A 463 -8.23 3.65 -31.16
CA GLU A 463 -9.01 4.75 -30.57
C GLU A 463 -8.18 5.72 -29.73
N LEU A 464 -6.91 5.38 -29.42
CA LEU A 464 -5.97 6.31 -28.83
C LEU A 464 -5.65 7.43 -29.83
N ASN A 465 -5.59 8.67 -29.37
CA ASN A 465 -5.18 9.78 -30.21
C ASN A 465 -3.66 9.77 -30.47
N GLU A 466 -3.20 10.58 -31.43
CA GLU A 466 -1.80 10.58 -31.85
C GLU A 466 -0.83 11.01 -30.72
N ASN A 467 -1.23 11.91 -29.82
CA ASN A 467 -0.42 12.28 -28.65
C ASN A 467 -0.27 11.12 -27.69
N GLU A 468 -1.35 10.39 -27.40
CA GLU A 468 -1.34 9.20 -26.56
C GLU A 468 -0.44 8.10 -27.15
N LYS A 469 -0.58 7.85 -28.46
CA LYS A 469 0.29 6.92 -29.17
C LYS A 469 1.75 7.35 -29.13
N ALA A 470 2.03 8.63 -29.32
CA ALA A 470 3.40 9.16 -29.28
C ALA A 470 4.05 8.98 -27.90
N ILE A 471 3.32 9.23 -26.81
CA ILE A 471 3.82 9.03 -25.44
C ILE A 471 4.13 7.55 -25.19
N ILE A 472 3.24 6.64 -25.60
CA ILE A 472 3.48 5.20 -25.47
C ILE A 472 4.72 4.79 -26.29
N LYS A 473 4.82 5.23 -27.51
CA LYS A 473 5.97 4.91 -28.39
C LYS A 473 7.30 5.43 -27.84
N SER A 474 7.30 6.58 -27.18
CA SER A 474 8.53 7.16 -26.60
C SER A 474 9.15 6.27 -25.52
N ARG A 475 8.33 5.55 -24.78
CA ARG A 475 8.76 4.62 -23.70
C ARG A 475 8.91 3.19 -24.18
N TYR A 476 8.10 2.77 -25.12
CA TYR A 476 8.04 1.40 -25.64
C TYR A 476 8.09 1.40 -27.17
N PRO A 477 9.24 1.70 -27.78
CA PRO A 477 9.38 1.77 -29.23
C PRO A 477 9.02 0.45 -29.95
N GLN A 478 9.04 -0.69 -29.24
CA GLN A 478 8.60 -1.97 -29.78
C GLN A 478 7.12 -2.01 -30.15
N PHE A 479 6.32 -1.08 -29.64
CA PHE A 479 4.92 -0.93 -30.02
C PHE A 479 4.72 -0.24 -31.39
N VAL A 480 5.76 0.37 -31.96
CA VAL A 480 5.69 1.11 -33.24
C VAL A 480 5.13 0.26 -34.38
N LYS A 481 5.32 -1.07 -34.33
CA LYS A 481 4.80 -2.00 -35.35
C LYS A 481 3.31 -2.36 -35.17
N LYS A 482 2.68 -1.92 -34.09
CA LYS A 482 1.27 -2.23 -33.76
C LYS A 482 0.34 -1.02 -33.82
N PHE A 483 0.89 0.17 -34.04
CA PHE A 483 0.12 1.42 -34.19
C PHE A 483 0.12 1.89 -35.64
#